data_01eea32ac61bcb97c05426b12bcf7d50
#
_entry.id   01eea32ac61bcb97c05426b12bcf7d50
#
_cell.length_a   1.000
_cell.length_b   1.000
_cell.length_c   1.000
_cell.angle_alpha   90.00
_cell.angle_beta   90.00
_cell.angle_gamma   90.00
#
_symmetry.space_group_name_H-M   'P 1'
#
loop_
_entity.id
_entity.type
_entity.pdbx_description
1 polymer ?
#
loop_
_entity_poly.entity_id
_entity_poly.type
_entity_poly.pdbx_seq_one_letter_code
_entity_poly.pdbx_strand_id
1 'polypeptide(L)'
;MIIFAVMDLPYLMQDIVNLSEGDLLQKGADSVAIKTLLIDSRRISNPKESVLIAVKGDRHNGHHFLNEAYQKGIRAFIVDEEINLSSVNGSWVVKVPNTLNTLQLLAHKHRKSYTFPTIGITGSNGKTIVKEWLYQLLKEEYNIVRSPKSYNSQVGVPLSLWNIDNSHNFGIFEAGVSKPGEMGALEFMIQPTIGIITNLGGAHDEGFKNWDEKAKEKLHKKI
;
A
#
# COMPACT_ATOMS: atom_id res chain seq x y z
N MET A 1 -27.69 -6.34 -1.94
CA MET A 1 -26.48 -7.18 -1.90
C MET A 1 -25.61 -6.76 -3.08
N ILE A 2 -24.62 -5.90 -2.86
CA ILE A 2 -23.69 -5.48 -3.92
C ILE A 2 -22.68 -6.61 -4.03
N ILE A 3 -22.78 -7.39 -5.09
CA ILE A 3 -21.75 -8.38 -5.46
C ILE A 3 -20.56 -7.55 -5.93
N PHE A 4 -19.53 -7.39 -5.08
CA PHE A 4 -18.24 -6.93 -5.55
C PHE A 4 -17.69 -8.04 -6.46
N ALA A 5 -17.69 -7.78 -7.76
CA ALA A 5 -16.94 -8.63 -8.68
C ALA A 5 -15.49 -8.67 -8.15
N VAL A 6 -14.90 -9.86 -8.09
CA VAL A 6 -13.47 -10.00 -7.78
C VAL A 6 -12.74 -9.21 -8.84
N MET A 7 -12.20 -8.06 -8.45
CA MET A 7 -11.40 -7.22 -9.35
C MET A 7 -9.98 -7.74 -9.27
N ASP A 8 -9.56 -8.41 -10.33
CA ASP A 8 -8.20 -8.94 -10.45
C ASP A 8 -7.28 -7.94 -11.18
N LEU A 9 -5.99 -8.01 -10.91
CA LEU A 9 -5.01 -7.23 -11.68
C LEU A 9 -4.94 -7.74 -13.14
N PRO A 10 -4.76 -6.85 -14.11
CA PRO A 10 -4.61 -5.39 -13.99
C PRO A 10 -5.94 -4.65 -13.87
N TYR A 11 -5.95 -3.55 -13.10
CA TYR A 11 -7.06 -2.60 -13.08
C TYR A 11 -6.98 -1.66 -14.30
N LEU A 12 -8.09 -1.33 -14.92
CA LEU A 12 -8.11 -0.20 -15.84
C LEU A 12 -7.94 1.11 -15.05
N MET A 13 -7.30 2.11 -15.64
CA MET A 13 -7.14 3.41 -14.96
C MET A 13 -8.48 4.02 -14.57
N GLN A 14 -9.57 3.76 -15.31
CA GLN A 14 -10.91 4.18 -14.93
C GLN A 14 -11.38 3.53 -13.61
N ASP A 15 -10.99 2.27 -13.34
CA ASP A 15 -11.29 1.61 -12.07
C ASP A 15 -10.51 2.26 -10.93
N ILE A 16 -9.24 2.62 -11.17
CA ILE A 16 -8.42 3.37 -10.21
C ILE A 16 -9.05 4.73 -9.89
N VAL A 17 -9.57 5.46 -10.88
CA VAL A 17 -10.31 6.71 -10.64
C VAL A 17 -11.49 6.47 -9.69
N ASN A 18 -12.32 5.47 -9.98
CA ASN A 18 -13.50 5.14 -9.16
C ASN A 18 -13.11 4.65 -7.75
N LEU A 19 -12.05 3.86 -7.64
CA LEU A 19 -11.55 3.34 -6.36
C LEU A 19 -10.88 4.41 -5.49
N SER A 20 -10.22 5.39 -6.11
CA SER A 20 -9.51 6.46 -5.42
C SER A 20 -10.42 7.48 -4.76
N GLU A 21 -11.69 7.54 -5.17
CA GLU A 21 -12.68 8.55 -4.72
C GLU A 21 -12.21 9.99 -4.99
N GLY A 22 -11.38 10.16 -6.03
CA GLY A 22 -10.82 11.45 -6.42
C GLY A 22 -11.48 12.06 -7.64
N ASP A 23 -11.13 13.31 -7.91
CA ASP A 23 -11.58 14.07 -9.06
C ASP A 23 -10.65 13.84 -10.27
N LEU A 24 -11.23 13.45 -11.40
CA LEU A 24 -10.48 13.30 -12.65
C LEU A 24 -10.20 14.69 -13.25
N LEU A 25 -8.95 15.18 -13.12
CA LEU A 25 -8.52 16.46 -13.70
C LEU A 25 -8.24 16.36 -15.19
N GLN A 26 -7.65 15.24 -15.63
CA GLN A 26 -7.32 15.01 -17.03
C GLN A 26 -7.50 13.53 -17.36
N LYS A 27 -8.21 13.25 -18.45
CA LYS A 27 -8.33 11.90 -19.00
C LYS A 27 -7.22 11.67 -20.02
N GLY A 28 -6.48 10.58 -19.89
CA GLY A 28 -5.46 10.19 -20.84
C GLY A 28 -6.02 9.71 -22.16
N ALA A 29 -5.20 9.77 -23.22
CA ALA A 29 -5.60 9.36 -24.56
C ALA A 29 -5.80 7.84 -24.67
N ASP A 30 -5.00 7.06 -23.95
CA ASP A 30 -5.01 5.60 -24.02
C ASP A 30 -5.70 4.98 -22.82
N SER A 31 -6.28 3.78 -23.01
CA SER A 31 -6.68 2.92 -21.91
C SER A 31 -5.43 2.34 -21.25
N VAL A 32 -5.19 2.68 -19.98
CA VAL A 32 -4.03 2.22 -19.23
C VAL A 32 -4.45 1.13 -18.26
N ALA A 33 -3.85 -0.05 -18.41
CA ALA A 33 -4.01 -1.16 -17.48
C ALA A 33 -2.96 -1.05 -16.37
N ILE A 34 -3.39 -0.86 -15.13
CA ILE A 34 -2.52 -0.64 -13.97
C ILE A 34 -2.25 -1.96 -13.25
N LYS A 35 -0.98 -2.35 -13.22
CA LYS A 35 -0.46 -3.48 -12.42
C LYS A 35 0.36 -3.00 -11.23
N THR A 36 0.94 -1.79 -11.30
CA THR A 36 1.90 -1.32 -10.31
C THR A 36 1.53 0.03 -9.75
N LEU A 37 1.49 0.14 -8.44
CA LEU A 37 1.47 1.42 -7.73
C LEU A 37 2.92 1.86 -7.48
N LEU A 38 3.28 3.05 -7.91
CA LEU A 38 4.59 3.66 -7.70
C LEU A 38 4.48 4.89 -6.80
N ILE A 39 5.47 5.07 -5.95
CA ILE A 39 5.63 6.26 -5.11
C ILE A 39 7.01 6.93 -5.32
N ASP A 40 7.85 6.33 -6.17
CA ASP A 40 9.23 6.75 -6.42
C ASP A 40 9.57 6.58 -7.90
N SER A 41 9.85 7.69 -8.57
CA SER A 41 10.20 7.75 -10.00
C SER A 41 11.50 7.02 -10.36
N ARG A 42 12.32 6.66 -9.37
CA ARG A 42 13.57 5.91 -9.56
C ARG A 42 13.34 4.40 -9.72
N ARG A 43 12.16 3.90 -9.35
CA ARG A 43 11.83 2.45 -9.33
C ARG A 43 10.88 2.04 -10.45
N ILE A 44 10.83 2.78 -11.54
CA ILE A 44 9.97 2.49 -12.68
C ILE A 44 10.57 1.31 -13.47
N SER A 45 9.88 0.17 -13.47
CA SER A 45 10.21 -1.01 -14.30
C SER A 45 9.33 -1.14 -15.53
N ASN A 46 8.03 -0.89 -15.39
CA ASN A 46 7.05 -0.92 -16.46
C ASN A 46 6.18 0.34 -16.44
N PRO A 47 6.60 1.43 -17.11
CA PRO A 47 5.90 2.71 -17.04
C PRO A 47 4.48 2.67 -17.60
N LYS A 48 4.22 1.80 -18.60
CA LYS A 48 2.91 1.73 -19.27
C LYS A 48 1.82 1.08 -18.40
N GLU A 49 2.21 0.26 -17.43
CA GLU A 49 1.29 -0.45 -16.52
C GLU A 49 1.39 0.07 -15.08
N SER A 50 1.86 1.31 -14.91
CA SER A 50 2.08 1.90 -13.61
C SER A 50 1.33 3.20 -13.43
N VAL A 51 0.85 3.44 -12.20
CA VAL A 51 0.37 4.75 -11.74
C VAL A 51 1.33 5.30 -10.69
N LEU A 52 1.76 6.54 -10.85
CA LEU A 52 2.55 7.24 -9.84
C LEU A 52 1.62 7.97 -8.88
N ILE A 53 1.71 7.63 -7.61
CA ILE A 53 1.04 8.30 -6.50
C ILE A 53 2.05 9.27 -5.88
N ALA A 54 1.82 10.56 -5.99
CA ALA A 54 2.74 11.61 -5.54
C ALA A 54 2.67 11.80 -4.02
N VAL A 55 3.14 10.82 -3.26
CA VAL A 55 3.12 10.87 -1.80
C VAL A 55 4.07 11.93 -1.28
N LYS A 56 3.57 12.76 -0.34
CA LYS A 56 4.35 13.75 0.39
C LYS A 56 4.77 13.19 1.74
N GLY A 57 6.05 13.12 1.98
CA GLY A 57 6.66 12.75 3.25
C GLY A 57 7.48 13.89 3.84
N ASP A 58 8.04 13.70 5.04
CA ASP A 58 8.80 14.75 5.76
C ASP A 58 10.02 15.28 4.97
N ARG A 59 10.63 14.45 4.12
CA ARG A 59 11.88 14.78 3.39
C ARG A 59 11.72 14.80 1.87
N HIS A 60 10.62 14.31 1.34
CA HIS A 60 10.40 14.17 -0.10
C HIS A 60 8.96 14.50 -0.45
N ASN A 61 8.78 15.27 -1.53
CA ASN A 61 7.48 15.52 -2.12
C ASN A 61 7.44 14.85 -3.51
N GLY A 62 6.58 13.85 -3.67
CA GLY A 62 6.43 13.10 -4.92
C GLY A 62 6.02 13.96 -6.12
N HIS A 63 5.34 15.10 -5.87
CA HIS A 63 4.91 16.03 -6.92
C HIS A 63 6.08 16.64 -7.70
N HIS A 64 7.25 16.82 -7.08
CA HIS A 64 8.43 17.33 -7.76
C HIS A 64 8.97 16.41 -8.87
N PHE A 65 8.57 15.15 -8.88
CA PHE A 65 9.06 14.13 -9.80
C PHE A 65 8.07 13.74 -10.90
N LEU A 66 6.92 14.43 -11.01
CA LEU A 66 5.90 14.12 -12.02
C LEU A 66 6.43 14.24 -13.43
N ASN A 67 7.13 15.33 -13.74
CA ASN A 67 7.72 15.53 -15.07
C ASN A 67 8.78 14.48 -15.38
N GLU A 68 9.66 14.15 -14.43
CA GLU A 68 10.65 13.07 -14.60
C GLU A 68 9.98 11.73 -14.90
N ALA A 69 8.93 11.38 -14.15
CA ALA A 69 8.17 10.15 -14.37
C ALA A 69 7.45 10.14 -15.73
N TYR A 70 6.91 11.29 -16.15
CA TYR A 70 6.30 11.46 -17.46
C TYR A 70 7.32 11.22 -18.59
N GLN A 71 8.54 11.77 -18.48
CA GLN A 71 9.62 11.56 -19.45
C GLN A 71 10.05 10.08 -19.50
N LYS A 72 9.94 9.35 -18.36
CA LYS A 72 10.19 7.90 -18.29
C LYS A 72 9.01 7.05 -18.79
N GLY A 73 7.94 7.68 -19.29
CA GLY A 73 6.82 6.99 -19.94
C GLY A 73 5.61 6.72 -19.04
N ILE A 74 5.57 7.19 -17.79
CA ILE A 74 4.36 7.13 -16.95
C ILE A 74 3.27 8.01 -17.59
N ARG A 75 2.03 7.50 -17.60
CA ARG A 75 0.86 8.18 -18.16
C ARG A 75 -0.34 8.16 -17.22
N ALA A 76 -0.13 7.81 -15.95
CA ALA A 76 -1.16 7.82 -14.91
C ALA A 76 -0.59 8.38 -13.61
N PHE A 77 -1.26 9.38 -13.04
CA PHE A 77 -0.81 10.12 -11.86
C PHE A 77 -1.95 10.32 -10.88
N ILE A 78 -1.67 10.18 -9.57
CA ILE A 78 -2.55 10.57 -8.46
C ILE A 78 -1.81 11.63 -7.65
N VAL A 79 -2.46 12.78 -7.46
CA VAL A 79 -1.88 13.98 -6.84
C VAL A 79 -2.82 14.55 -5.77
N ASP A 80 -2.27 15.28 -4.78
CA ASP A 80 -3.06 16.03 -3.80
C ASP A 80 -2.69 17.54 -3.75
N GLU A 81 -1.79 17.96 -4.64
CA GLU A 81 -1.44 19.37 -4.86
C GLU A 81 -1.92 19.84 -6.25
N GLU A 82 -1.99 21.15 -6.46
CA GLU A 82 -2.20 21.72 -7.79
C GLU A 82 -0.95 21.48 -8.64
N ILE A 83 -1.15 21.01 -9.87
CA ILE A 83 -0.06 20.75 -10.80
C ILE A 83 -0.29 21.43 -12.14
N ASN A 84 0.79 21.68 -12.87
CA ASN A 84 0.71 22.12 -14.25
C ASN A 84 0.41 20.91 -15.17
N LEU A 85 -0.84 20.76 -15.61
CA LEU A 85 -1.26 19.67 -16.48
C LEU A 85 -0.52 19.62 -17.81
N SER A 86 -0.01 20.77 -18.30
CA SER A 86 0.79 20.79 -19.53
C SER A 86 2.11 20.01 -19.41
N SER A 87 2.65 19.86 -18.19
CA SER A 87 3.88 19.07 -17.94
C SER A 87 3.69 17.58 -18.05
N VAL A 88 2.43 17.10 -18.02
CA VAL A 88 2.04 15.68 -18.12
C VAL A 88 0.91 15.47 -19.14
N ASN A 89 0.97 16.23 -20.24
CA ASN A 89 -0.07 16.27 -21.25
C ASN A 89 -0.44 14.88 -21.79
N GLY A 90 -1.75 14.65 -21.99
CA GLY A 90 -2.27 13.36 -22.49
C GLY A 90 -2.21 12.22 -21.47
N SER A 91 -1.84 12.48 -20.21
CA SER A 91 -1.86 11.51 -19.14
C SER A 91 -3.19 11.51 -18.37
N TRP A 92 -3.47 10.43 -17.66
CA TRP A 92 -4.50 10.40 -16.66
C TRP A 92 -4.00 11.12 -15.40
N VAL A 93 -4.76 12.07 -14.89
CA VAL A 93 -4.45 12.80 -13.65
C VAL A 93 -5.67 12.81 -12.76
N VAL A 94 -5.53 12.24 -11.57
CA VAL A 94 -6.57 12.21 -10.54
C VAL A 94 -6.12 13.05 -9.36
N LYS A 95 -6.95 14.00 -8.94
CA LYS A 95 -6.73 14.77 -7.72
C LYS A 95 -7.49 14.14 -6.57
N VAL A 96 -6.80 13.96 -5.45
CA VAL A 96 -7.36 13.40 -4.23
C VAL A 96 -7.09 14.33 -3.04
N PRO A 97 -7.84 14.22 -1.94
CA PRO A 97 -7.58 15.04 -0.75
C PRO A 97 -6.23 14.75 -0.07
N ASN A 98 -5.77 13.49 -0.13
CA ASN A 98 -4.48 13.05 0.44
C ASN A 98 -3.99 11.80 -0.27
N THR A 99 -2.81 11.86 -0.86
CA THR A 99 -2.24 10.77 -1.67
C THR A 99 -1.85 9.55 -0.84
N LEU A 100 -1.42 9.70 0.42
CA LEU A 100 -1.12 8.57 1.31
C LEU A 100 -2.40 7.82 1.68
N ASN A 101 -3.45 8.54 2.06
CA ASN A 101 -4.75 7.93 2.38
C ASN A 101 -5.32 7.20 1.16
N THR A 102 -5.18 7.76 -0.03
CA THR A 102 -5.61 7.12 -1.28
C THR A 102 -4.83 5.85 -1.58
N LEU A 103 -3.50 5.85 -1.41
CA LEU A 103 -2.67 4.65 -1.53
C LEU A 103 -3.18 3.54 -0.59
N GLN A 104 -3.50 3.89 0.66
CA GLN A 104 -4.03 2.97 1.67
C GLN A 104 -5.44 2.48 1.31
N LEU A 105 -6.30 3.36 0.83
CA LEU A 105 -7.66 3.03 0.38
C LEU A 105 -7.65 2.06 -0.81
N LEU A 106 -6.82 2.31 -1.82
CA LEU A 106 -6.66 1.43 -2.98
C LEU A 106 -6.20 0.03 -2.53
N ALA A 107 -5.20 -0.05 -1.67
CA ALA A 107 -4.70 -1.31 -1.14
C ALA A 107 -5.75 -2.04 -0.29
N HIS A 108 -6.52 -1.32 0.54
CA HIS A 108 -7.63 -1.87 1.30
C HIS A 108 -8.71 -2.47 0.38
N LYS A 109 -9.15 -1.70 -0.62
CA LYS A 109 -10.20 -2.15 -1.57
C LYS A 109 -9.71 -3.38 -2.36
N HIS A 110 -8.44 -3.38 -2.79
CA HIS A 110 -7.82 -4.53 -3.44
C HIS A 110 -7.76 -5.75 -2.50
N ARG A 111 -7.22 -5.61 -1.29
CA ARG A 111 -7.16 -6.69 -0.28
C ARG A 111 -8.54 -7.28 0.03
N LYS A 112 -9.57 -6.45 0.12
CA LYS A 112 -10.94 -6.86 0.44
C LYS A 112 -11.57 -7.77 -0.62
N SER A 113 -11.05 -7.78 -1.85
CA SER A 113 -11.49 -8.68 -2.91
C SER A 113 -11.07 -10.14 -2.70
N TYR A 114 -10.21 -10.40 -1.72
CA TYR A 114 -9.66 -11.74 -1.43
C TYR A 114 -10.01 -12.17 -0.01
N THR A 115 -10.46 -13.42 0.16
CA THR A 115 -11.01 -13.95 1.42
C THR A 115 -10.11 -14.94 2.14
N PHE A 116 -8.88 -15.17 1.67
CA PHE A 116 -7.97 -16.13 2.27
C PHE A 116 -7.43 -15.69 3.65
N PRO A 117 -6.99 -16.66 4.50
CA PRO A 117 -6.39 -16.36 5.80
C PRO A 117 -5.16 -15.48 5.70
N THR A 118 -5.04 -14.52 6.61
CA THR A 118 -3.95 -13.55 6.60
C THR A 118 -3.38 -13.36 8.00
N ILE A 119 -2.06 -13.49 8.12
CA ILE A 119 -1.32 -13.20 9.34
C ILE A 119 -0.82 -11.75 9.30
N GLY A 120 -1.14 -10.98 10.34
CA GLY A 120 -0.51 -9.70 10.65
C GLY A 120 0.55 -9.89 11.73
N ILE A 121 1.79 -9.46 11.48
CA ILE A 121 2.91 -9.60 12.42
C ILE A 121 3.36 -8.22 12.90
N THR A 122 3.25 -7.97 14.20
CA THR A 122 3.76 -6.74 14.82
C THR A 122 4.79 -7.05 15.92
N GLY A 123 5.33 -6.02 16.54
CA GLY A 123 6.31 -6.10 17.60
C GLY A 123 7.47 -5.12 17.41
N SER A 124 8.31 -4.98 18.40
CA SER A 124 9.47 -4.08 18.36
C SER A 124 10.57 -4.65 17.47
N ASN A 125 10.91 -5.92 17.63
CA ASN A 125 11.96 -6.63 16.89
C ASN A 125 11.45 -7.99 16.39
N GLY A 126 12.16 -8.60 15.43
CA GLY A 126 11.90 -9.98 15.00
C GLY A 126 10.78 -10.18 13.99
N LYS A 127 10.00 -9.15 13.62
CA LYS A 127 8.89 -9.27 12.66
C LYS A 127 9.31 -9.97 11.36
N THR A 128 10.36 -9.48 10.71
CA THR A 128 10.86 -10.04 9.46
C THR A 128 11.35 -11.47 9.62
N ILE A 129 12.02 -11.79 10.73
CA ILE A 129 12.51 -13.15 11.02
C ILE A 129 11.31 -14.11 11.14
N VAL A 130 10.32 -13.75 11.95
CA VAL A 130 9.10 -14.58 12.13
C VAL A 130 8.35 -14.73 10.82
N LYS A 131 8.20 -13.67 10.02
CA LYS A 131 7.60 -13.71 8.68
C LYS A 131 8.31 -14.72 7.77
N GLU A 132 9.65 -14.67 7.70
CA GLU A 132 10.42 -15.57 6.85
C GLU A 132 10.36 -17.03 7.33
N TRP A 133 10.34 -17.27 8.65
CA TRP A 133 10.17 -18.63 9.19
C TRP A 133 8.78 -19.18 8.88
N LEU A 134 7.73 -18.41 9.09
CA LEU A 134 6.36 -18.82 8.75
C LEU A 134 6.24 -19.12 7.25
N TYR A 135 6.83 -18.27 6.40
CA TYR A 135 6.86 -18.57 4.97
C TYR A 135 7.55 -19.89 4.66
N GLN A 136 8.73 -20.17 5.24
CA GLN A 136 9.44 -21.44 5.01
C GLN A 136 8.65 -22.67 5.49
N LEU A 137 7.91 -22.54 6.58
CA LEU A 137 7.10 -23.63 7.14
C LEU A 137 5.84 -23.89 6.31
N LEU A 138 5.24 -22.88 5.70
CA LEU A 138 3.92 -22.95 5.09
C LEU A 138 3.94 -22.99 3.56
N LYS A 139 5.04 -22.66 2.90
CA LYS A 139 5.14 -22.50 1.44
C LYS A 139 4.88 -23.77 0.63
N GLU A 140 5.01 -24.94 1.22
CA GLU A 140 4.74 -26.23 0.55
C GLU A 140 3.22 -26.51 0.49
N GLU A 141 2.42 -25.91 1.39
CA GLU A 141 0.96 -26.11 1.46
C GLU A 141 0.17 -24.93 0.88
N TYR A 142 0.77 -23.73 0.89
CA TYR A 142 0.08 -22.48 0.51
C TYR A 142 0.87 -21.67 -0.52
N ASN A 143 0.14 -21.05 -1.45
CA ASN A 143 0.70 -20.01 -2.30
C ASN A 143 0.60 -18.66 -1.57
N ILE A 144 1.72 -18.24 -0.99
CA ILE A 144 1.76 -17.16 0.02
C ILE A 144 2.18 -15.84 -0.60
N VAL A 145 1.34 -14.81 -0.47
CA VAL A 145 1.77 -13.41 -0.63
C VAL A 145 2.30 -12.88 0.70
N ARG A 146 3.42 -12.16 0.67
CA ARG A 146 4.00 -11.59 1.90
C ARG A 146 4.68 -10.25 1.67
N SER A 147 4.85 -9.49 2.76
CA SER A 147 5.64 -8.25 2.71
C SER A 147 7.03 -8.50 2.14
N PRO A 148 7.44 -7.86 1.03
CA PRO A 148 8.80 -7.95 0.53
C PRO A 148 9.75 -7.24 1.50
N LYS A 149 10.89 -7.87 1.82
CA LYS A 149 11.84 -7.31 2.78
C LYS A 149 11.15 -6.92 4.10
N SER A 150 11.37 -5.68 4.57
CA SER A 150 10.76 -5.08 5.78
C SER A 150 9.71 -4.03 5.43
N TYR A 151 8.89 -4.27 4.40
CA TYR A 151 7.80 -3.35 4.02
C TYR A 151 6.67 -3.45 5.04
N ASN A 152 6.79 -2.69 6.15
CA ASN A 152 5.90 -2.75 7.31
C ASN A 152 5.30 -1.39 7.69
N SER A 153 5.61 -0.31 6.95
CA SER A 153 5.17 1.05 7.23
C SER A 153 3.82 1.39 6.56
N GLN A 154 3.30 2.59 6.85
CA GLN A 154 2.09 3.16 6.24
C GLN A 154 2.14 3.24 4.70
N VAL A 155 3.33 3.17 4.11
CA VAL A 155 3.58 3.16 2.67
C VAL A 155 3.96 1.76 2.18
N GLY A 156 4.75 1.02 2.95
CA GLY A 156 5.25 -0.31 2.56
C GLY A 156 4.15 -1.38 2.54
N VAL A 157 3.25 -1.34 3.52
CA VAL A 157 2.13 -2.30 3.61
C VAL A 157 1.20 -2.21 2.41
N PRO A 158 0.68 -1.04 2.01
CA PRO A 158 -0.19 -0.96 0.84
C PRO A 158 0.49 -1.45 -0.45
N LEU A 159 1.77 -1.14 -0.66
CA LEU A 159 2.52 -1.67 -1.80
C LEU A 159 2.69 -3.20 -1.75
N SER A 160 2.77 -3.78 -0.54
CA SER A 160 2.84 -5.23 -0.36
C SER A 160 1.49 -5.90 -0.66
N LEU A 161 0.40 -5.31 -0.20
CA LEU A 161 -0.95 -5.80 -0.44
C LEU A 161 -1.33 -5.73 -1.92
N TRP A 162 -0.83 -4.76 -2.66
CA TRP A 162 -1.08 -4.62 -4.10
C TRP A 162 -0.49 -5.77 -4.93
N ASN A 163 0.42 -6.58 -4.39
CA ASN A 163 0.94 -7.77 -5.05
C ASN A 163 0.03 -9.01 -4.91
N ILE A 164 -1.11 -8.90 -4.25
CA ILE A 164 -2.08 -9.99 -4.16
C ILE A 164 -2.70 -10.22 -5.54
N ASP A 165 -2.83 -11.49 -5.93
CA ASP A 165 -3.57 -11.91 -7.12
C ASP A 165 -4.32 -13.23 -6.86
N ASN A 166 -5.05 -13.73 -7.86
CA ASN A 166 -5.88 -14.92 -7.75
C ASN A 166 -5.09 -16.22 -7.53
N SER A 167 -3.78 -16.22 -7.69
CA SER A 167 -2.94 -17.37 -7.41
C SER A 167 -2.71 -17.56 -5.90
N HIS A 168 -2.82 -16.49 -5.10
CA HIS A 168 -2.54 -16.54 -3.68
C HIS A 168 -3.73 -17.06 -2.87
N ASN A 169 -3.43 -17.88 -1.86
CA ASN A 169 -4.42 -18.44 -0.93
C ASN A 169 -4.05 -18.26 0.54
N PHE A 170 -2.96 -17.54 0.82
CA PHE A 170 -2.51 -17.19 2.17
C PHE A 170 -1.72 -15.86 2.16
N GLY A 171 -1.82 -15.07 3.24
CA GLY A 171 -1.10 -13.79 3.36
C GLY A 171 -0.28 -13.67 4.64
N ILE A 172 0.94 -13.09 4.58
CA ILE A 172 1.77 -12.80 5.75
C ILE A 172 2.32 -11.38 5.63
N PHE A 173 1.82 -10.45 6.45
CA PHE A 173 2.20 -9.04 6.37
C PHE A 173 2.76 -8.52 7.69
N GLU A 174 3.83 -7.74 7.60
CA GLU A 174 4.39 -7.04 8.74
C GLU A 174 3.65 -5.71 9.00
N ALA A 175 3.35 -5.42 10.27
CA ALA A 175 2.77 -4.16 10.73
C ALA A 175 3.75 -3.46 11.67
N GLY A 176 4.42 -2.43 11.18
CA GLY A 176 5.36 -1.62 11.94
C GLY A 176 4.77 -0.25 12.26
N VAL A 177 4.78 0.13 13.53
CA VAL A 177 4.29 1.42 14.00
C VAL A 177 5.40 2.21 14.68
N SER A 178 5.41 3.51 14.41
CA SER A 178 6.32 4.49 14.99
C SER A 178 5.60 5.61 15.75
N LYS A 179 4.29 5.76 15.53
CA LYS A 179 3.44 6.80 16.15
C LYS A 179 2.09 6.22 16.52
N PRO A 180 1.38 6.82 17.52
CA PRO A 180 -0.01 6.48 17.83
C PRO A 180 -0.95 6.65 16.62
N GLY A 181 -1.92 5.73 16.49
CA GLY A 181 -2.93 5.72 15.41
C GLY A 181 -2.50 4.99 14.14
N GLU A 182 -1.22 4.63 13.98
CA GLU A 182 -0.73 3.95 12.79
C GLU A 182 -1.21 2.49 12.70
N MET A 183 -1.39 1.80 13.84
CA MET A 183 -1.83 0.40 13.82
C MET A 183 -3.25 0.25 13.29
N GLY A 184 -4.15 1.18 13.62
CA GLY A 184 -5.51 1.16 13.08
C GLY A 184 -5.54 1.26 11.56
N ALA A 185 -4.68 2.08 10.95
CA ALA A 185 -4.56 2.15 9.49
C ALA A 185 -3.99 0.86 8.88
N LEU A 186 -3.00 0.24 9.54
CA LEU A 186 -2.41 -1.03 9.09
C LEU A 186 -3.42 -2.18 9.21
N GLU A 187 -4.15 -2.27 10.32
CA GLU A 187 -5.23 -3.25 10.51
C GLU A 187 -6.32 -3.09 9.45
N PHE A 188 -6.76 -1.84 9.20
CA PHE A 188 -7.75 -1.54 8.16
C PHE A 188 -7.33 -2.05 6.79
N MET A 189 -6.05 -1.89 6.43
CA MET A 189 -5.52 -2.37 5.16
C MET A 189 -5.32 -3.88 5.10
N ILE A 190 -4.66 -4.47 6.10
CA ILE A 190 -4.25 -5.89 6.10
C ILE A 190 -5.45 -6.81 6.30
N GLN A 191 -6.42 -6.42 7.14
CA GLN A 191 -7.55 -7.24 7.56
C GLN A 191 -7.10 -8.64 8.02
N PRO A 192 -6.23 -8.72 9.05
CA PRO A 192 -5.67 -9.99 9.49
C PRO A 192 -6.75 -10.87 10.12
N THR A 193 -6.65 -12.18 9.89
CA THR A 193 -7.44 -13.20 10.57
C THR A 193 -6.69 -13.75 11.78
N ILE A 194 -5.36 -13.60 11.79
CA ILE A 194 -4.46 -14.04 12.86
C ILE A 194 -3.48 -12.91 13.13
N GLY A 195 -3.33 -12.53 14.42
CA GLY A 195 -2.32 -11.57 14.87
C GLY A 195 -1.15 -12.27 15.58
N ILE A 196 0.07 -11.84 15.29
CA ILE A 196 1.29 -12.30 15.98
C ILE A 196 2.04 -11.09 16.50
N ILE A 197 2.32 -11.09 17.79
CA ILE A 197 3.20 -10.11 18.44
C ILE A 197 4.51 -10.79 18.79
N THR A 198 5.60 -10.32 18.22
CA THR A 198 6.92 -10.93 18.46
C THR A 198 7.49 -10.57 19.82
N ASN A 199 7.52 -9.29 20.12
CA ASN A 199 7.92 -8.77 21.44
C ASN A 199 7.50 -7.28 21.59
N LEU A 200 7.55 -6.80 22.83
CA LEU A 200 7.45 -5.39 23.19
C LEU A 200 8.80 -4.97 23.79
N GLY A 201 9.57 -4.18 23.10
CA GLY A 201 10.90 -3.69 23.51
C GLY A 201 11.11 -2.22 23.16
N GLY A 202 12.32 -1.69 23.42
CA GLY A 202 12.66 -0.27 23.29
C GLY A 202 12.73 0.33 21.89
N ALA A 203 12.45 -0.43 20.80
CA ALA A 203 12.49 0.13 19.45
C ALA A 203 11.34 1.15 19.22
N HIS A 204 11.67 2.33 18.63
CA HIS A 204 10.73 3.43 18.35
C HIS A 204 10.11 4.10 19.58
N ASP A 205 10.82 4.15 20.71
CA ASP A 205 10.32 4.82 21.93
C ASP A 205 10.11 6.32 21.74
N GLU A 206 10.88 6.97 20.85
CA GLU A 206 10.80 8.40 20.55
C GLU A 206 9.42 8.85 20.00
N GLY A 207 8.65 7.94 19.39
CA GLY A 207 7.32 8.22 18.84
C GLY A 207 6.16 8.08 19.81
N PHE A 208 6.40 7.60 21.06
CA PHE A 208 5.37 7.34 22.05
C PHE A 208 5.68 8.07 23.37
N LYS A 209 4.66 8.53 24.08
CA LYS A 209 4.83 9.23 25.35
C LYS A 209 5.38 8.32 26.46
N ASN A 210 4.98 7.05 26.44
CA ASN A 210 5.39 6.03 27.41
C ASN A 210 5.18 4.62 26.88
N TRP A 211 5.63 3.64 27.64
CA TRP A 211 5.54 2.23 27.29
C TRP A 211 4.08 1.73 27.18
N ASP A 212 3.17 2.22 28.04
CA ASP A 212 1.76 1.81 28.03
C ASP A 212 1.03 2.26 26.75
N GLU A 213 1.31 3.47 26.27
CA GLU A 213 0.77 3.98 24.99
C GLU A 213 1.27 3.13 23.81
N LYS A 214 2.55 2.81 23.81
CA LYS A 214 3.17 1.94 22.79
C LYS A 214 2.61 0.52 22.81
N ALA A 215 2.44 -0.05 24.01
CA ALA A 215 1.84 -1.37 24.20
C ALA A 215 0.40 -1.40 23.69
N LYS A 216 -0.42 -0.39 24.06
CA LYS A 216 -1.81 -0.25 23.61
C LYS A 216 -1.89 -0.13 22.09
N GLU A 217 -1.00 0.65 21.48
CA GLU A 217 -0.95 0.80 20.02
C GLU A 217 -0.65 -0.54 19.33
N LYS A 218 0.37 -1.28 19.80
CA LYS A 218 0.75 -2.57 19.22
C LYS A 218 -0.22 -3.71 19.52
N LEU A 219 -0.98 -3.60 20.62
CA LEU A 219 -2.03 -4.54 21.03
C LEU A 219 -3.41 -4.15 20.45
N HIS A 220 -3.46 -3.40 19.37
CA HIS A 220 -4.70 -3.03 18.73
C HIS A 220 -5.54 -4.28 18.42
N LYS A 221 -6.89 -4.18 18.61
CA LYS A 221 -7.83 -5.30 18.83
C LYS A 221 -7.79 -6.49 17.83
N LYS A 222 -7.10 -6.36 16.70
CA LYS A 222 -7.10 -7.41 15.66
C LYS A 222 -5.72 -7.78 15.09
N ILE A 223 -4.63 -7.18 15.59
CA ILE A 223 -3.26 -7.65 15.31
C ILE A 223 -2.59 -8.10 16.59
#